data_cccfd51e330fd9e9e94665b0f03f72e9
#
_entry.id   cccfd51e330fd9e9e94665b0f03f72e9
#
_cell.length_a   1.000
_cell.length_b   1.000
_cell.length_c   1.000
_cell.angle_alpha   90.00
_cell.angle_beta   90.00
_cell.angle_gamma   90.00
#
_symmetry.space_group_name_H-M   'P 1'
#
loop_
_entity.id
_entity.type
_entity.pdbx_description
1 polymer ?
#
loop_
_entity_poly.entity_id
_entity_poly.type
_entity_poly.pdbx_seq_one_letter_code
_entity_poly.pdbx_strand_id
1 'polypeptide(L)'
;EVTVENDSFWQAARHEPLTETEQQIYVMVDSVQNLPIYKTYVQVLETVFVGYFKLGPVEIGPYSSAYSYNPVEGDRFRVGLRTNEDFNEHLRLGGFLAYGLKDEEFKYGGSVEWLINQRPRMMAGAAYTDDVSLNSENSEEFQQGDLFSGLFRRDLLQKLIRVQEGKIYYERFWKSGLSNRLTLLHRRMDPYGAIFDDGRGFGYAFLPDPGALSDVDTTISTTEVIFKARYAKDEKVVEGEFTRTSFGSEHPIIELQYTLGVNGLVGGRYDYHKINLSYRHYFYLNPLGWMSYRINAGKVFGTVPFLLMEVHPGNEGYFVGRDIFNMMTRYEFASDTYASLLLEHHFDGLFLNRIPLLRKLKFRSYATFKAVMGTITNANRDANSLNAFVPTEENTYPGFRTPSARPYMEASVGIENILKVLQIEAVWRLSYLDNPQARQFGIRAGAAFYF
;
A
#
# COMPACT_ATOMS: atom_id res chain seq x y z
N GLU A 1 -16.48 12.28 -22.99
CA GLU A 1 -17.32 11.05 -23.02
C GLU A 1 -16.85 10.20 -24.21
N VAL A 2 -16.11 9.17 -23.97
CA VAL A 2 -15.88 8.14 -24.97
C VAL A 2 -17.07 7.18 -24.83
N THR A 3 -18.10 7.39 -25.65
CA THR A 3 -19.18 6.43 -25.77
C THR A 3 -18.59 5.27 -26.58
N VAL A 4 -18.55 4.08 -26.01
CA VAL A 4 -18.23 2.88 -26.79
C VAL A 4 -19.48 2.55 -27.60
N GLU A 5 -19.52 3.10 -28.80
CA GLU A 5 -20.58 2.82 -29.75
C GLU A 5 -20.29 1.49 -30.45
N ASN A 6 -21.34 0.77 -30.81
CA ASN A 6 -21.21 -0.53 -31.47
C ASN A 6 -20.76 -0.37 -32.94
N ASP A 7 -20.30 -1.46 -33.54
CA ASP A 7 -19.78 -1.44 -34.93
C ASP A 7 -20.79 -0.90 -35.95
N SER A 8 -22.08 -1.07 -35.75
CA SER A 8 -23.12 -0.55 -36.62
C SER A 8 -23.21 0.97 -36.55
N PHE A 9 -23.00 1.57 -35.37
CA PHE A 9 -22.91 3.03 -35.25
C PHE A 9 -21.72 3.58 -36.03
N TRP A 10 -20.55 2.97 -35.86
CA TRP A 10 -19.33 3.40 -36.56
C TRP A 10 -19.44 3.21 -38.10
N GLN A 11 -20.12 2.16 -38.57
CA GLN A 11 -20.40 1.97 -39.98
C GLN A 11 -21.30 3.08 -40.55
N ALA A 12 -22.30 3.50 -39.77
CA ALA A 12 -23.22 4.56 -40.16
C ALA A 12 -22.63 5.98 -40.04
N ALA A 13 -21.74 6.20 -39.08
CA ALA A 13 -21.11 7.50 -38.80
C ALA A 13 -19.90 7.81 -39.69
N ARG A 14 -19.36 6.85 -40.43
CA ARG A 14 -18.22 7.04 -41.33
C ARG A 14 -18.62 7.85 -42.58
N HIS A 15 -17.83 8.87 -42.86
CA HIS A 15 -18.02 9.67 -44.07
C HIS A 15 -17.50 8.98 -45.35
N GLU A 16 -16.56 8.05 -45.19
CA GLU A 16 -16.00 7.24 -46.28
C GLU A 16 -16.00 5.75 -45.90
N PRO A 17 -16.28 4.83 -46.84
CA PRO A 17 -16.18 3.40 -46.57
C PRO A 17 -14.73 3.01 -46.30
N LEU A 18 -14.53 1.98 -45.46
CA LEU A 18 -13.19 1.42 -45.19
C LEU A 18 -12.57 0.92 -46.52
N THR A 19 -11.31 1.25 -46.71
CA THR A 19 -10.50 0.62 -47.75
C THR A 19 -10.32 -0.88 -47.50
N GLU A 20 -10.03 -1.64 -48.58
CA GLU A 20 -9.76 -3.08 -48.42
C GLU A 20 -8.65 -3.36 -47.39
N THR A 21 -7.62 -2.53 -47.37
CA THR A 21 -6.51 -2.67 -46.38
C THR A 21 -6.98 -2.47 -44.95
N GLU A 22 -7.83 -1.48 -44.71
CA GLU A 22 -8.39 -1.23 -43.37
C GLU A 22 -9.34 -2.34 -42.96
N GLN A 23 -10.18 -2.87 -43.85
CA GLN A 23 -11.01 -4.05 -43.58
C GLN A 23 -10.16 -5.28 -43.21
N GLN A 24 -9.08 -5.51 -43.97
CA GLN A 24 -8.15 -6.60 -43.68
C GLN A 24 -7.47 -6.44 -42.33
N ILE A 25 -7.17 -5.23 -41.86
CA ILE A 25 -6.64 -4.96 -40.54
C ILE A 25 -7.66 -5.37 -39.47
N TYR A 26 -8.94 -5.02 -39.60
CA TYR A 26 -9.98 -5.44 -38.67
C TYR A 26 -10.11 -6.96 -38.59
N VAL A 27 -10.15 -7.63 -39.75
CA VAL A 27 -10.21 -9.09 -39.82
C VAL A 27 -8.97 -9.74 -39.20
N MET A 28 -7.78 -9.14 -39.43
CA MET A 28 -6.54 -9.63 -38.85
C MET A 28 -6.56 -9.46 -37.34
N VAL A 29 -6.96 -8.30 -36.82
CA VAL A 29 -7.05 -8.03 -35.37
C VAL A 29 -8.01 -9.02 -34.69
N ASP A 30 -9.21 -9.19 -35.24
CA ASP A 30 -10.20 -10.15 -34.74
C ASP A 30 -9.65 -11.59 -34.77
N SER A 31 -9.00 -11.98 -35.87
CA SER A 31 -8.37 -13.29 -35.98
C SER A 31 -7.27 -13.50 -34.92
N VAL A 32 -6.41 -12.49 -34.69
CA VAL A 32 -5.34 -12.56 -33.69
C VAL A 32 -5.93 -12.64 -32.28
N GLN A 33 -6.94 -11.83 -31.97
CA GLN A 33 -7.61 -11.82 -30.66
C GLN A 33 -8.31 -13.17 -30.38
N ASN A 34 -8.75 -13.87 -31.40
CA ASN A 34 -9.40 -15.17 -31.26
C ASN A 34 -8.44 -16.37 -31.23
N LEU A 35 -7.14 -16.15 -31.48
CA LEU A 35 -6.15 -17.23 -31.35
C LEU A 35 -6.07 -17.73 -29.91
N PRO A 36 -6.12 -19.06 -29.65
CA PRO A 36 -5.98 -19.63 -28.31
C PRO A 36 -4.70 -19.18 -27.61
N ILE A 37 -3.59 -19.12 -28.35
CA ILE A 37 -2.29 -18.67 -27.83
C ILE A 37 -2.37 -17.20 -27.35
N TYR A 38 -3.02 -16.32 -28.11
CA TYR A 38 -3.18 -14.91 -27.73
C TYR A 38 -4.04 -14.79 -26.46
N LYS A 39 -5.18 -15.48 -26.42
CA LYS A 39 -6.05 -15.52 -25.23
C LYS A 39 -5.31 -16.03 -23.99
N THR A 40 -4.55 -17.12 -24.13
CA THR A 40 -3.73 -17.65 -23.05
C THR A 40 -2.67 -16.65 -22.60
N TYR A 41 -2.00 -15.99 -23.55
CA TYR A 41 -0.97 -14.98 -23.22
C TYR A 41 -1.55 -13.80 -22.48
N VAL A 42 -2.69 -13.25 -22.92
CA VAL A 42 -3.40 -12.16 -22.24
C VAL A 42 -3.85 -12.61 -20.85
N GLN A 43 -4.44 -13.80 -20.72
CA GLN A 43 -4.87 -14.34 -19.44
C GLN A 43 -3.70 -14.52 -18.46
N VAL A 44 -2.55 -14.99 -18.93
CA VAL A 44 -1.33 -15.08 -18.10
C VAL A 44 -0.87 -13.71 -17.66
N LEU A 45 -0.83 -12.72 -18.57
CA LEU A 45 -0.47 -11.36 -18.21
C LEU A 45 -1.45 -10.76 -17.19
N GLU A 46 -2.74 -10.87 -17.44
CA GLU A 46 -3.77 -10.43 -16.49
C GLU A 46 -3.60 -11.09 -15.14
N THR A 47 -3.40 -12.42 -15.09
CA THR A 47 -3.16 -13.15 -13.85
C THR A 47 -1.93 -12.61 -13.12
N VAL A 48 -0.83 -12.34 -13.82
CA VAL A 48 0.41 -11.83 -13.23
C VAL A 48 0.21 -10.42 -12.69
N PHE A 49 -0.50 -9.54 -13.42
CA PHE A 49 -0.69 -8.14 -13.01
C PHE A 49 -1.82 -7.94 -11.99
N VAL A 50 -2.93 -8.64 -12.16
CA VAL A 50 -4.11 -8.53 -11.28
C VAL A 50 -3.99 -9.43 -10.04
N GLY A 51 -3.19 -10.50 -10.14
CA GLY A 51 -2.97 -11.46 -9.06
C GLY A 51 -4.02 -12.55 -8.97
N TYR A 52 -5.05 -12.56 -9.80
CA TYR A 52 -6.16 -13.51 -9.78
C TYR A 52 -6.23 -14.32 -11.05
N PHE A 53 -6.55 -15.61 -10.91
CA PHE A 53 -6.79 -16.51 -12.00
C PHE A 53 -8.29 -16.64 -12.27
N LYS A 54 -8.74 -16.25 -13.49
CA LYS A 54 -10.15 -16.25 -13.88
C LYS A 54 -10.62 -17.64 -14.27
N LEU A 55 -11.67 -18.12 -13.62
CA LEU A 55 -12.38 -19.38 -13.88
C LEU A 55 -13.87 -19.09 -14.14
N GLY A 56 -14.18 -18.59 -15.34
CA GLY A 56 -15.54 -18.17 -15.68
C GLY A 56 -16.03 -17.06 -14.72
N PRO A 57 -17.17 -17.23 -14.03
CA PRO A 57 -17.76 -16.21 -13.17
C PRO A 57 -17.02 -16.02 -11.82
N VAL A 58 -15.98 -16.81 -11.56
CA VAL A 58 -15.22 -16.77 -10.31
C VAL A 58 -13.74 -16.61 -10.61
N GLU A 59 -13.02 -15.92 -9.74
CA GLU A 59 -11.59 -15.74 -9.77
C GLU A 59 -10.96 -16.27 -8.49
N ILE A 60 -9.84 -16.99 -8.62
CA ILE A 60 -9.06 -17.55 -7.50
C ILE A 60 -7.81 -16.69 -7.31
N GLY A 61 -7.53 -16.27 -6.08
CA GLY A 61 -6.36 -15.47 -5.74
C GLY A 61 -6.53 -14.64 -4.48
N PRO A 62 -5.61 -13.67 -4.25
CA PRO A 62 -4.44 -13.40 -5.07
C PRO A 62 -3.34 -14.45 -4.86
N TYR A 63 -2.69 -14.87 -5.94
CA TYR A 63 -1.65 -15.91 -5.87
C TYR A 63 -0.47 -15.50 -4.99
N SER A 64 -0.16 -14.21 -4.92
CA SER A 64 0.94 -13.66 -4.12
C SER A 64 0.76 -13.89 -2.61
N SER A 65 -0.47 -14.09 -2.14
CA SER A 65 -0.78 -14.37 -0.75
C SER A 65 -1.14 -15.84 -0.48
N ALA A 66 -1.06 -16.71 -1.50
CA ALA A 66 -1.41 -18.12 -1.34
C ALA A 66 -0.50 -18.85 -0.35
N TYR A 67 0.74 -18.42 -0.25
CA TYR A 67 1.72 -18.91 0.72
C TYR A 67 2.51 -17.75 1.31
N SER A 68 2.72 -17.81 2.62
CA SER A 68 3.64 -16.91 3.34
C SER A 68 4.21 -17.61 4.57
N TYR A 69 5.33 -17.10 5.05
CA TYR A 69 5.97 -17.59 6.27
C TYR A 69 6.21 -16.42 7.23
N ASN A 70 5.88 -16.65 8.51
CA ASN A 70 6.32 -15.80 9.60
C ASN A 70 6.53 -16.66 10.89
N PRO A 71 7.32 -16.20 11.87
CA PRO A 71 7.67 -17.01 13.03
C PRO A 71 6.50 -17.37 13.94
N VAL A 72 5.40 -16.63 13.84
CA VAL A 72 4.20 -16.80 14.68
C VAL A 72 3.29 -17.87 14.09
N GLU A 73 2.89 -17.70 12.82
CA GLU A 73 2.00 -18.63 12.13
C GLU A 73 2.74 -19.85 11.54
N GLY A 74 4.08 -19.76 11.40
CA GLY A 74 4.85 -20.73 10.64
C GLY A 74 4.56 -20.61 9.15
N ASP A 75 4.42 -21.75 8.48
CA ASP A 75 3.93 -21.81 7.12
C ASP A 75 2.44 -21.50 7.10
N ARG A 76 2.06 -20.50 6.32
CA ARG A 76 0.68 -20.06 6.19
C ARG A 76 0.20 -20.26 4.76
N PHE A 77 -0.94 -20.91 4.62
CA PHE A 77 -1.63 -21.11 3.36
C PHE A 77 -2.93 -20.31 3.33
N ARG A 78 -3.19 -19.66 2.19
CA ARG A 78 -4.39 -18.86 1.98
C ARG A 78 -5.04 -19.20 0.64
N VAL A 79 -6.35 -19.34 0.63
CA VAL A 79 -7.17 -19.46 -0.56
C VAL A 79 -8.19 -18.33 -0.54
N GLY A 80 -8.19 -17.54 -1.59
CA GLY A 80 -9.16 -16.48 -1.81
C GLY A 80 -9.97 -16.73 -3.07
N LEU A 81 -11.21 -16.33 -3.04
CA LEU A 81 -12.17 -16.43 -4.14
C LEU A 81 -12.92 -15.10 -4.26
N ARG A 82 -13.19 -14.67 -5.48
CA ARG A 82 -14.12 -13.57 -5.74
C ARG A 82 -14.92 -13.81 -7.02
N THR A 83 -16.10 -13.24 -7.09
CA THR A 83 -16.88 -13.17 -8.32
C THR A 83 -16.38 -12.04 -9.21
N ASN A 84 -16.65 -12.11 -10.49
CA ASN A 84 -16.29 -11.08 -11.47
C ASN A 84 -17.52 -10.60 -12.26
N GLU A 85 -17.29 -9.85 -13.32
CA GLU A 85 -18.33 -9.30 -14.20
C GLU A 85 -19.17 -10.36 -14.89
N ASP A 86 -18.61 -11.55 -15.19
CA ASP A 86 -19.37 -12.67 -15.78
C ASP A 86 -20.41 -13.26 -14.79
N PHE A 87 -20.22 -13.05 -13.48
CA PHE A 87 -21.22 -13.39 -12.47
C PHE A 87 -22.29 -12.31 -12.38
N ASN A 88 -21.89 -11.06 -12.23
CA ASN A 88 -22.79 -9.92 -12.16
C ASN A 88 -22.02 -8.61 -12.35
N GLU A 89 -22.49 -7.75 -13.25
CA GLU A 89 -21.85 -6.48 -13.58
C GLU A 89 -21.91 -5.43 -12.45
N HIS A 90 -22.83 -5.61 -11.49
CA HIS A 90 -23.06 -4.66 -10.41
C HIS A 90 -22.67 -5.19 -9.03
N LEU A 91 -22.55 -6.50 -8.86
CA LEU A 91 -22.31 -7.11 -7.56
C LEU A 91 -21.08 -8.02 -7.60
N ARG A 92 -20.09 -7.71 -6.76
CA ARG A 92 -18.93 -8.57 -6.54
C ARG A 92 -18.93 -9.09 -5.10
N LEU A 93 -18.83 -10.39 -4.95
CA LEU A 93 -18.65 -11.09 -3.68
C LEU A 93 -17.21 -11.57 -3.61
N GLY A 94 -16.58 -11.42 -2.46
CA GLY A 94 -15.22 -11.89 -2.22
C GLY A 94 -15.08 -12.55 -0.86
N GLY A 95 -14.10 -13.43 -0.73
CA GLY A 95 -13.77 -14.03 0.55
C GLY A 95 -12.46 -14.79 0.50
N PHE A 96 -11.90 -15.04 1.67
CA PHE A 96 -10.71 -15.89 1.81
C PHE A 96 -10.74 -16.67 3.10
N LEU A 97 -9.99 -17.76 3.10
CA LEU A 97 -9.66 -18.56 4.26
C LEU A 97 -8.14 -18.77 4.28
N ALA A 98 -7.51 -18.59 5.44
CA ALA A 98 -6.10 -18.86 5.65
C ALA A 98 -5.90 -19.69 6.91
N TYR A 99 -4.83 -20.47 6.94
CA TYR A 99 -4.46 -21.32 8.06
C TYR A 99 -2.95 -21.29 8.28
N GLY A 100 -2.53 -21.02 9.52
CA GLY A 100 -1.13 -21.10 9.95
C GLY A 100 -0.84 -22.49 10.55
N LEU A 101 0.27 -23.09 10.16
CA LEU A 101 0.60 -24.44 10.65
C LEU A 101 1.13 -24.45 12.08
N LYS A 102 1.70 -23.35 12.55
CA LYS A 102 2.31 -23.27 13.89
C LYS A 102 1.36 -22.77 14.96
N ASP A 103 0.51 -21.78 14.62
CA ASP A 103 -0.49 -21.25 15.55
C ASP A 103 -1.80 -22.04 15.51
N GLU A 104 -1.97 -22.91 14.50
CA GLU A 104 -3.13 -23.78 14.32
C GLU A 104 -4.46 -23.01 14.27
N GLU A 105 -4.42 -21.74 13.82
CA GLU A 105 -5.59 -20.88 13.79
C GLU A 105 -6.04 -20.56 12.35
N PHE A 106 -7.35 -20.47 12.17
CA PHE A 106 -7.95 -19.95 10.94
C PHE A 106 -8.06 -18.43 10.97
N LYS A 107 -7.77 -17.82 9.83
CA LYS A 107 -8.03 -16.42 9.52
C LYS A 107 -8.94 -16.38 8.32
N TYR A 108 -9.85 -15.43 8.28
CA TYR A 108 -10.87 -15.37 7.24
C TYR A 108 -11.34 -13.95 6.98
N GLY A 109 -11.95 -13.77 5.83
CA GLY A 109 -12.60 -12.50 5.50
C GLY A 109 -13.61 -12.67 4.39
N GLY A 110 -14.53 -11.73 4.34
CA GLY A 110 -15.55 -11.67 3.31
C GLY A 110 -15.85 -10.23 2.92
N SER A 111 -16.22 -10.01 1.67
CA SER A 111 -16.59 -8.69 1.15
C SER A 111 -17.74 -8.76 0.17
N VAL A 112 -18.50 -7.68 0.14
CA VAL A 112 -19.56 -7.41 -0.83
C VAL A 112 -19.30 -6.02 -1.37
N GLU A 113 -19.24 -5.89 -2.69
CA GLU A 113 -19.10 -4.62 -3.38
C GLU A 113 -20.23 -4.47 -4.38
N TRP A 114 -20.84 -3.31 -4.38
CA TRP A 114 -21.95 -2.97 -5.25
C TRP A 114 -21.59 -1.75 -6.08
N LEU A 115 -21.49 -1.94 -7.40
CA LEU A 115 -21.37 -0.87 -8.38
C LEU A 115 -22.77 -0.29 -8.64
N ILE A 116 -23.08 0.81 -7.97
CA ILE A 116 -24.41 1.47 -8.03
C ILE A 116 -24.59 2.10 -9.40
N ASN A 117 -23.54 2.74 -9.89
CA ASN A 117 -23.52 3.40 -11.20
C ASN A 117 -22.10 3.47 -11.74
N GLN A 118 -21.95 3.27 -13.03
CA GLN A 118 -20.65 3.31 -13.70
C GLN A 118 -20.26 4.74 -14.14
N ARG A 119 -21.22 5.58 -14.50
CA ARG A 119 -20.96 6.96 -14.94
C ARG A 119 -22.02 7.94 -14.42
N PRO A 120 -21.75 8.80 -13.43
CA PRO A 120 -20.52 8.86 -12.63
C PRO A 120 -20.35 7.59 -11.80
N ARG A 121 -19.11 7.13 -11.64
CA ARG A 121 -18.83 5.91 -10.89
C ARG A 121 -19.22 6.10 -9.43
N MET A 122 -20.08 5.21 -8.93
CA MET A 122 -20.53 5.16 -7.55
C MET A 122 -20.50 3.72 -7.07
N MET A 123 -19.84 3.50 -5.95
CA MET A 123 -19.69 2.17 -5.34
C MET A 123 -20.06 2.22 -3.87
N ALA A 124 -20.68 1.16 -3.38
CA ALA A 124 -20.83 0.88 -1.96
C ALA A 124 -20.24 -0.50 -1.67
N GLY A 125 -19.77 -0.70 -0.47
CA GLY A 125 -19.28 -2.02 -0.08
C GLY A 125 -19.27 -2.21 1.42
N ALA A 126 -19.22 -3.49 1.80
CA ALA A 126 -19.03 -3.94 3.16
C ALA A 126 -18.00 -5.08 3.17
N ALA A 127 -17.14 -5.09 4.19
CA ALA A 127 -16.18 -6.15 4.37
C ALA A 127 -15.97 -6.45 5.85
N TYR A 128 -15.69 -7.70 6.14
CA TYR A 128 -15.21 -8.15 7.44
C TYR A 128 -13.95 -8.99 7.26
N THR A 129 -12.97 -8.77 8.11
CA THR A 129 -11.69 -9.48 8.09
C THR A 129 -11.25 -9.79 9.50
N ASP A 130 -10.84 -11.03 9.76
CA ASP A 130 -10.09 -11.47 10.93
C ASP A 130 -8.77 -12.05 10.42
N ASP A 131 -7.71 -11.27 10.49
CA ASP A 131 -6.41 -11.64 9.91
C ASP A 131 -5.25 -11.06 10.70
N VAL A 132 -4.06 -11.54 10.42
CA VAL A 132 -2.81 -11.03 10.97
C VAL A 132 -2.22 -10.01 10.00
N SER A 133 -1.94 -8.83 10.50
CA SER A 133 -1.50 -7.69 9.69
C SER A 133 -0.34 -6.94 10.33
N LEU A 134 0.30 -6.13 9.53
CA LEU A 134 1.25 -5.10 9.94
C LEU A 134 0.53 -3.76 9.85
N ASN A 135 0.36 -3.07 10.96
CA ASN A 135 -0.41 -1.82 11.01
C ASN A 135 0.14 -0.69 10.12
N SER A 136 1.36 -0.82 9.64
CA SER A 136 2.00 0.15 8.73
C SER A 136 1.66 -0.08 7.24
N GLU A 137 0.89 -1.11 6.92
CA GLU A 137 0.47 -1.39 5.55
C GLU A 137 -0.89 -0.73 5.30
N ASN A 138 -0.92 0.27 4.40
CA ASN A 138 -2.18 0.75 3.84
C ASN A 138 -2.76 -0.38 2.99
N SER A 139 -3.75 -1.05 3.50
CA SER A 139 -4.39 -2.23 2.88
C SER A 139 -5.15 -1.92 1.57
N GLU A 140 -5.17 -0.67 1.15
CA GLU A 140 -5.96 -0.23 -0.02
C GLU A 140 -5.15 -0.02 -1.30
N GLU A 141 -3.82 0.08 -1.23
CA GLU A 141 -2.97 0.22 -2.40
C GLU A 141 -2.14 -1.05 -2.60
N PHE A 142 -2.46 -1.78 -3.67
CA PHE A 142 -1.60 -2.85 -4.18
C PHE A 142 -0.25 -2.25 -4.60
N GLN A 143 0.77 -2.42 -3.78
CA GLN A 143 2.12 -1.99 -4.13
C GLN A 143 2.78 -3.07 -4.98
N GLN A 144 3.34 -2.67 -6.11
CA GLN A 144 4.05 -3.58 -7.02
C GLN A 144 5.17 -4.40 -6.34
N GLY A 145 5.65 -3.94 -5.16
CA GLY A 145 6.60 -4.66 -4.33
C GLY A 145 6.02 -5.83 -3.53
N ASP A 146 4.70 -5.87 -3.33
CA ASP A 146 4.06 -6.86 -2.45
C ASP A 146 4.00 -8.28 -3.06
N LEU A 147 4.10 -8.39 -4.39
CA LEU A 147 4.13 -9.68 -5.09
C LEU A 147 5.22 -10.63 -4.57
N PHE A 148 6.35 -10.08 -4.16
CA PHE A 148 7.50 -10.87 -3.70
C PHE A 148 7.84 -10.62 -2.22
N SER A 149 7.29 -9.59 -1.60
CA SER A 149 7.61 -9.21 -0.22
C SER A 149 7.24 -10.29 0.79
N GLY A 150 6.20 -11.08 0.51
CA GLY A 150 5.78 -12.20 1.35
C GLY A 150 6.76 -13.39 1.34
N LEU A 151 7.50 -13.59 0.24
CA LEU A 151 8.40 -14.74 0.06
C LEU A 151 9.83 -14.45 0.52
N PHE A 152 10.27 -13.19 0.47
CA PHE A 152 11.66 -12.81 0.75
C PHE A 152 11.72 -11.69 1.80
N ARG A 153 11.46 -12.04 3.07
CA ARG A 153 11.61 -11.11 4.19
C ARG A 153 12.97 -11.27 4.84
N ARG A 154 13.60 -10.15 5.19
CA ARG A 154 14.96 -10.12 5.72
C ARG A 154 15.05 -10.45 7.19
N ASP A 155 14.10 -9.96 7.98
CA ASP A 155 14.05 -10.16 9.42
C ASP A 155 12.77 -10.91 9.75
N LEU A 156 12.88 -11.85 10.67
CA LEU A 156 11.75 -12.62 11.18
C LEU A 156 10.78 -11.64 11.86
N LEU A 157 9.66 -11.38 11.21
CA LEU A 157 8.63 -10.48 11.72
C LEU A 157 8.07 -11.03 13.02
N GLN A 158 8.50 -10.44 14.11
CA GLN A 158 7.99 -10.76 15.45
C GLN A 158 6.84 -9.82 15.86
N LYS A 159 6.66 -8.70 15.14
CA LYS A 159 5.70 -7.63 15.47
C LYS A 159 4.43 -7.75 14.62
N LEU A 160 3.65 -8.77 14.86
CA LEU A 160 2.38 -8.99 14.19
C LEU A 160 1.21 -8.52 15.07
N ILE A 161 0.15 -8.09 14.43
CA ILE A 161 -1.09 -7.66 15.08
C ILE A 161 -2.21 -8.49 14.47
N ARG A 162 -3.03 -9.13 15.31
CA ARG A 162 -4.31 -9.67 14.86
C ARG A 162 -5.30 -8.52 14.75
N VAL A 163 -5.90 -8.38 13.59
CA VAL A 163 -6.85 -7.32 13.29
C VAL A 163 -8.18 -7.94 12.91
N GLN A 164 -9.19 -7.66 13.73
CA GLN A 164 -10.57 -7.91 13.41
C GLN A 164 -11.18 -6.59 12.95
N GLU A 165 -11.55 -6.50 11.68
CA GLU A 165 -11.99 -5.27 11.05
C GLU A 165 -13.32 -5.47 10.32
N GLY A 166 -14.32 -4.67 10.66
CA GLY A 166 -15.56 -4.55 9.92
C GLY A 166 -15.69 -3.16 9.33
N LYS A 167 -15.95 -3.06 8.03
CA LYS A 167 -16.11 -1.77 7.36
C LYS A 167 -17.29 -1.73 6.41
N ILE A 168 -17.88 -0.56 6.30
CA ILE A 168 -18.90 -0.22 5.30
C ILE A 168 -18.45 1.08 4.66
N TYR A 169 -18.49 1.17 3.35
CA TYR A 169 -18.09 2.38 2.65
C TYR A 169 -19.01 2.73 1.50
N TYR A 170 -19.03 4.02 1.17
CA TYR A 170 -19.60 4.58 -0.04
C TYR A 170 -18.58 5.47 -0.72
N GLU A 171 -18.38 5.29 -2.02
CA GLU A 171 -17.45 6.05 -2.84
C GLU A 171 -18.12 6.63 -4.07
N ARG A 172 -17.75 7.87 -4.42
CA ARG A 172 -18.25 8.54 -5.62
C ARG A 172 -17.14 9.28 -6.34
N PHE A 173 -17.10 9.11 -7.64
CA PHE A 173 -16.24 9.87 -8.55
C PHE A 173 -17.05 10.94 -9.29
N TRP A 174 -16.50 12.15 -9.34
CA TRP A 174 -17.14 13.30 -9.97
C TRP A 174 -16.44 13.61 -11.29
N LYS A 175 -17.14 14.23 -12.25
CA LYS A 175 -16.58 14.58 -13.58
C LYS A 175 -15.36 15.51 -13.52
N SER A 176 -15.18 16.26 -12.44
CA SER A 176 -14.09 17.22 -12.25
C SER A 176 -12.74 16.60 -11.84
N GLY A 177 -12.63 15.27 -11.76
CA GLY A 177 -11.45 14.59 -11.19
C GLY A 177 -11.47 14.52 -9.66
N LEU A 178 -12.54 14.96 -9.02
CA LEU A 178 -12.78 14.80 -7.59
C LEU A 178 -13.37 13.43 -7.33
N SER A 179 -12.89 12.73 -6.31
CA SER A 179 -13.55 11.57 -5.71
C SER A 179 -13.65 11.73 -4.22
N ASN A 180 -14.67 11.14 -3.63
CA ASN A 180 -14.80 11.10 -2.19
C ASN A 180 -15.30 9.73 -1.73
N ARG A 181 -14.79 9.29 -0.57
CA ARG A 181 -15.19 8.05 0.10
C ARG A 181 -15.54 8.35 1.54
N LEU A 182 -16.67 7.85 1.99
CA LEU A 182 -17.07 7.84 3.38
C LEU A 182 -17.03 6.39 3.86
N THR A 183 -16.32 6.12 4.96
CA THR A 183 -16.19 4.78 5.53
C THR A 183 -16.57 4.82 7.00
N LEU A 184 -17.39 3.87 7.42
CA LEU A 184 -17.57 3.51 8.83
C LEU A 184 -16.76 2.25 9.08
N LEU A 185 -15.83 2.31 10.02
CA LEU A 185 -14.88 1.27 10.34
C LEU A 185 -14.98 0.94 11.83
N HIS A 186 -15.11 -0.34 12.14
CA HIS A 186 -14.84 -0.85 13.49
C HIS A 186 -13.66 -1.79 13.44
N ARG A 187 -12.67 -1.56 14.32
CA ARG A 187 -11.42 -2.34 14.33
C ARG A 187 -11.05 -2.70 15.77
N ARG A 188 -10.73 -3.98 15.95
CA ARG A 188 -10.07 -4.49 17.14
C ARG A 188 -8.67 -4.98 16.76
N MET A 189 -7.67 -4.52 17.48
CA MET A 189 -6.26 -4.85 17.28
C MET A 189 -5.73 -5.49 18.56
N ASP A 190 -5.23 -6.72 18.43
CA ASP A 190 -4.59 -7.46 19.49
C ASP A 190 -3.14 -7.77 19.09
N PRO A 191 -2.15 -7.60 19.97
CA PRO A 191 -0.82 -8.10 19.71
C PRO A 191 -0.87 -9.61 19.46
N TYR A 192 -0.14 -10.06 18.44
CA TYR A 192 -0.18 -11.46 18.02
C TYR A 192 1.24 -12.05 17.93
N GLY A 193 1.48 -13.15 18.65
CA GLY A 193 2.77 -13.82 18.62
C GLY A 193 3.11 -14.55 19.90
N ALA A 194 4.20 -15.33 19.84
CA ALA A 194 4.67 -16.13 20.95
C ALA A 194 5.13 -15.24 22.13
N ILE A 195 4.91 -15.74 23.34
CA ILE A 195 5.57 -15.23 24.53
C ILE A 195 7.04 -15.63 24.43
N PHE A 196 7.96 -14.68 24.56
CA PHE A 196 9.40 -14.99 24.64
C PHE A 196 9.70 -15.81 25.89
N ASP A 197 10.81 -16.56 25.87
CA ASP A 197 11.27 -17.42 27.02
C ASP A 197 11.44 -16.64 28.33
N ASP A 198 11.58 -15.30 28.23
CA ASP A 198 11.66 -14.39 29.37
C ASP A 198 10.30 -13.93 29.94
N GLY A 199 9.20 -14.49 29.46
CA GLY A 199 7.84 -14.15 29.87
C GLY A 199 7.29 -12.88 29.20
N ARG A 200 8.07 -12.24 28.33
CA ARG A 200 7.63 -11.07 27.56
C ARG A 200 6.89 -11.51 26.31
N GLY A 201 5.61 -11.21 26.24
CA GLY A 201 4.82 -11.41 25.05
C GLY A 201 5.15 -10.35 23.99
N PHE A 202 4.91 -10.69 22.74
CA PHE A 202 5.06 -9.76 21.61
C PHE A 202 4.32 -8.42 21.83
N GLY A 203 3.18 -8.42 22.51
CA GLY A 203 2.42 -7.22 22.87
C GLY A 203 3.23 -6.14 23.56
N TYR A 204 4.26 -6.51 24.24
CA TYR A 204 5.13 -5.59 24.95
C TYR A 204 6.20 -4.93 24.07
N ALA A 205 6.42 -5.43 22.86
CA ALA A 205 7.37 -4.81 21.94
C ALA A 205 6.93 -3.42 21.43
N PHE A 206 5.65 -3.08 21.61
CA PHE A 206 5.11 -1.75 21.32
C PHE A 206 5.12 -0.81 22.50
N LEU A 207 5.43 -1.30 23.69
CA LEU A 207 5.30 -0.56 24.93
C LEU A 207 6.67 -0.34 25.55
N PRO A 208 6.93 0.85 26.09
CA PRO A 208 8.27 1.22 26.58
C PRO A 208 8.73 0.43 27.80
N ASP A 209 7.81 -0.09 28.62
CA ASP A 209 8.10 -0.86 29.81
C ASP A 209 7.28 -2.16 29.86
N PRO A 210 7.88 -3.30 29.48
CA PRO A 210 7.21 -4.60 29.53
C PRO A 210 6.79 -5.04 30.94
N GLY A 211 7.48 -4.58 32.00
CA GLY A 211 7.22 -5.00 33.36
C GLY A 211 6.00 -4.36 34.03
N ALA A 212 5.55 -3.20 33.50
CA ALA A 212 4.42 -2.45 34.04
C ALA A 212 3.05 -2.95 33.58
N LEU A 213 3.00 -4.00 32.77
CA LEU A 213 1.82 -4.29 31.93
C LEU A 213 1.13 -5.63 32.20
N SER A 214 1.49 -6.31 33.31
CA SER A 214 0.83 -7.57 33.66
C SER A 214 -0.70 -7.47 33.81
N ASP A 215 -1.24 -6.27 34.01
CA ASP A 215 -2.67 -6.00 34.21
C ASP A 215 -3.31 -5.04 33.18
N VAL A 216 -2.59 -4.64 32.12
CA VAL A 216 -3.12 -3.70 31.12
C VAL A 216 -3.75 -4.45 29.96
N ASP A 217 -5.00 -4.09 29.64
CA ASP A 217 -5.67 -4.55 28.42
C ASP A 217 -4.91 -4.00 27.18
N THR A 218 -4.17 -4.87 26.52
CA THR A 218 -3.38 -4.54 25.33
C THR A 218 -4.24 -4.43 24.07
N THR A 219 -5.52 -4.76 24.16
CA THR A 219 -6.47 -4.68 23.06
C THR A 219 -6.83 -3.24 22.76
N ILE A 220 -6.61 -2.82 21.52
CA ILE A 220 -7.05 -1.52 21.00
C ILE A 220 -8.31 -1.73 20.18
N SER A 221 -9.43 -1.16 20.65
CA SER A 221 -10.71 -1.19 19.92
C SER A 221 -11.11 0.22 19.51
N THR A 222 -11.33 0.43 18.21
CA THR A 222 -11.74 1.73 17.67
C THR A 222 -12.97 1.61 16.77
N THR A 223 -13.80 2.66 16.81
CA THR A 223 -14.83 2.87 15.79
C THR A 223 -14.58 4.23 15.16
N GLU A 224 -14.44 4.24 13.86
CA GLU A 224 -13.97 5.39 13.09
C GLU A 224 -14.95 5.75 11.98
N VAL A 225 -15.20 7.04 11.81
CA VAL A 225 -15.82 7.59 10.61
C VAL A 225 -14.73 8.28 9.81
N ILE A 226 -14.45 7.75 8.61
CA ILE A 226 -13.37 8.22 7.76
C ILE A 226 -13.95 8.88 6.52
N PHE A 227 -13.59 10.14 6.29
CA PHE A 227 -13.88 10.84 5.05
C PHE A 227 -12.59 11.06 4.27
N LYS A 228 -12.50 10.50 3.06
CA LYS A 228 -11.39 10.70 2.13
C LYS A 228 -11.88 11.50 0.92
N ALA A 229 -11.20 12.58 0.59
CA ALA A 229 -11.38 13.35 -0.62
C ALA A 229 -10.10 13.30 -1.43
N ARG A 230 -10.19 13.02 -2.74
CA ARG A 230 -9.06 12.97 -3.64
C ARG A 230 -9.38 13.79 -4.88
N TYR A 231 -8.44 14.65 -5.27
CA TYR A 231 -8.51 15.46 -6.47
C TYR A 231 -7.36 15.09 -7.41
N ALA A 232 -7.69 14.63 -8.60
CA ALA A 232 -6.75 14.26 -9.65
C ALA A 232 -7.30 14.71 -11.00
N LYS A 233 -6.95 15.93 -11.39
CA LYS A 233 -7.40 16.51 -12.65
C LYS A 233 -6.79 15.76 -13.84
N ASP A 234 -7.59 15.48 -14.88
CA ASP A 234 -7.17 14.83 -16.13
C ASP A 234 -6.35 13.55 -15.91
N GLU A 235 -6.72 12.78 -14.90
CA GLU A 235 -6.08 11.53 -14.57
C GLU A 235 -6.31 10.48 -15.64
N LYS A 236 -5.24 9.85 -16.11
CA LYS A 236 -5.30 8.72 -17.06
C LYS A 236 -5.66 7.46 -16.27
N VAL A 237 -6.81 6.87 -16.56
CA VAL A 237 -7.31 5.68 -15.87
C VAL A 237 -7.79 4.61 -16.83
N VAL A 238 -7.61 3.37 -16.44
CA VAL A 238 -8.32 2.22 -17.03
C VAL A 238 -9.36 1.76 -16.02
N GLU A 239 -10.60 1.76 -16.43
CA GLU A 239 -11.74 1.39 -15.58
C GLU A 239 -12.38 0.11 -16.12
N GLY A 240 -12.47 -0.90 -15.27
CA GLY A 240 -13.39 -2.02 -15.39
C GLY A 240 -14.57 -1.83 -14.42
N GLU A 241 -15.46 -2.78 -14.34
CA GLU A 241 -16.65 -2.73 -13.48
C GLU A 241 -16.24 -2.52 -12.02
N PHE A 242 -15.34 -3.34 -11.51
CA PHE A 242 -14.90 -3.29 -10.10
C PHE A 242 -13.47 -2.78 -9.91
N THR A 243 -12.74 -2.54 -11.00
CA THR A 243 -11.33 -2.11 -10.93
C THR A 243 -11.18 -0.70 -11.52
N ARG A 244 -10.29 0.08 -10.92
CA ARG A 244 -9.88 1.38 -11.46
C ARG A 244 -8.38 1.54 -11.23
N THR A 245 -7.62 1.47 -12.31
CA THR A 245 -6.17 1.61 -12.27
C THR A 245 -5.77 2.98 -12.80
N SER A 246 -5.06 3.73 -11.97
CA SER A 246 -4.54 5.05 -12.33
C SER A 246 -3.13 4.92 -12.93
N PHE A 247 -2.92 5.58 -14.06
CA PHE A 247 -1.60 5.78 -14.67
C PHE A 247 -1.02 7.17 -14.38
N GLY A 248 -1.63 7.88 -13.43
CA GLY A 248 -1.19 9.20 -13.00
C GLY A 248 -1.87 10.34 -13.74
N SER A 249 -1.47 11.54 -13.42
CA SER A 249 -1.96 12.79 -13.99
C SER A 249 -0.79 13.73 -14.23
N GLU A 250 -0.85 14.52 -15.27
CA GLU A 250 0.08 15.63 -15.54
C GLU A 250 -0.10 16.80 -14.55
N HIS A 251 -1.21 16.77 -13.81
CA HIS A 251 -1.51 17.72 -12.74
C HIS A 251 -1.24 17.11 -11.35
N PRO A 252 -1.08 17.95 -10.33
CA PRO A 252 -0.96 17.48 -8.95
C PRO A 252 -2.15 16.62 -8.51
N ILE A 253 -1.84 15.56 -7.76
CA ILE A 253 -2.85 14.74 -7.08
C ILE A 253 -2.82 15.12 -5.60
N ILE A 254 -3.98 15.51 -5.08
CA ILE A 254 -4.16 15.94 -3.70
C ILE A 254 -5.14 14.99 -3.02
N GLU A 255 -4.76 14.48 -1.85
CA GLU A 255 -5.61 13.61 -1.03
C GLU A 255 -5.73 14.20 0.37
N LEU A 256 -6.94 14.33 0.85
CA LEU A 256 -7.26 14.73 2.23
C LEU A 256 -8.05 13.60 2.88
N GLN A 257 -7.59 13.12 4.02
CA GLN A 257 -8.31 12.17 4.85
C GLN A 257 -8.56 12.77 6.22
N TYR A 258 -9.81 12.72 6.65
CA TYR A 258 -10.23 13.05 7.99
C TYR A 258 -10.82 11.82 8.65
N THR A 259 -10.30 11.46 9.82
CA THR A 259 -10.76 10.33 10.62
C THR A 259 -11.27 10.84 11.96
N LEU A 260 -12.48 10.45 12.31
CA LEU A 260 -13.12 10.69 13.60
C LEU A 260 -13.23 9.36 14.34
N GLY A 261 -12.45 9.17 15.39
CA GLY A 261 -12.60 8.08 16.35
C GLY A 261 -13.71 8.43 17.35
N VAL A 262 -14.64 7.51 17.59
CA VAL A 262 -15.79 7.70 18.47
C VAL A 262 -15.80 6.67 19.58
N ASN A 263 -15.67 7.14 20.82
CA ASN A 263 -15.78 6.30 22.01
C ASN A 263 -17.25 5.88 22.25
N GLY A 264 -17.44 4.65 22.72
CA GLY A 264 -18.76 4.10 23.06
C GLY A 264 -19.59 3.61 21.86
N LEU A 265 -19.22 3.94 20.63
CA LEU A 265 -19.88 3.44 19.43
C LEU A 265 -19.34 2.04 19.08
N VAL A 266 -20.21 1.02 19.02
CA VAL A 266 -19.87 -0.37 18.63
C VAL A 266 -18.65 -0.95 19.40
N GLY A 267 -18.34 -0.44 20.60
CA GLY A 267 -17.18 -0.89 21.39
C GLY A 267 -15.88 -0.13 21.15
N GLY A 268 -15.92 0.97 20.42
CA GLY A 268 -14.79 1.91 20.30
C GLY A 268 -14.46 2.53 21.68
N ARG A 269 -13.15 2.68 21.98
CA ARG A 269 -12.68 3.12 23.31
C ARG A 269 -11.97 4.48 23.27
N TYR A 270 -11.78 5.09 22.08
CA TYR A 270 -10.98 6.29 21.92
C TYR A 270 -11.73 7.38 21.17
N ASP A 271 -11.67 8.61 21.72
CA ASP A 271 -12.12 9.83 21.06
C ASP A 271 -10.91 10.56 20.48
N TYR A 272 -10.86 10.71 19.18
CA TYR A 272 -9.79 11.43 18.50
C TYR A 272 -10.19 11.93 17.12
N HIS A 273 -9.42 12.89 16.62
CA HIS A 273 -9.52 13.37 15.25
C HIS A 273 -8.16 13.20 14.58
N LYS A 274 -8.12 12.68 13.36
CA LYS A 274 -6.89 12.58 12.58
C LYS A 274 -7.10 13.24 11.23
N ILE A 275 -6.15 14.07 10.83
CA ILE A 275 -6.15 14.74 9.52
C ILE A 275 -4.86 14.35 8.83
N ASN A 276 -4.95 13.80 7.63
CA ASN A 276 -3.82 13.48 6.77
C ASN A 276 -4.01 14.17 5.42
N LEU A 277 -2.96 14.84 4.95
CA LEU A 277 -2.87 15.50 3.66
C LEU A 277 -1.72 14.88 2.87
N SER A 278 -1.96 14.48 1.63
CA SER A 278 -0.96 14.03 0.68
C SER A 278 -1.02 14.88 -0.58
N TYR A 279 0.12 15.32 -1.03
CA TYR A 279 0.30 16.05 -2.28
C TYR A 279 1.35 15.32 -3.11
N ARG A 280 1.01 14.88 -4.32
CA ARG A 280 1.91 14.17 -5.23
C ARG A 280 1.89 14.85 -6.60
N HIS A 281 3.09 15.06 -7.16
CA HIS A 281 3.23 15.60 -8.51
C HIS A 281 4.55 15.13 -9.14
N TYR A 282 4.65 15.19 -10.46
CA TYR A 282 5.88 15.00 -11.20
C TYR A 282 6.06 16.09 -12.26
N PHE A 283 7.29 16.35 -12.65
CA PHE A 283 7.61 17.32 -13.69
C PHE A 283 8.91 16.94 -14.42
N TYR A 284 9.02 17.40 -15.66
CA TYR A 284 10.19 17.17 -16.48
C TYR A 284 11.22 18.28 -16.30
N LEU A 285 12.50 17.92 -16.19
CA LEU A 285 13.67 18.80 -16.03
C LEU A 285 14.60 18.65 -17.23
N ASN A 286 14.06 18.75 -18.45
CA ASN A 286 14.87 18.59 -19.64
C ASN A 286 16.14 19.49 -19.66
N PRO A 287 17.36 18.96 -19.94
CA PRO A 287 17.68 17.58 -20.36
C PRO A 287 18.02 16.61 -19.20
N LEU A 288 17.73 16.96 -17.95
CA LEU A 288 18.14 16.20 -16.76
C LEU A 288 17.19 15.04 -16.41
N GLY A 289 16.16 14.80 -17.24
CA GLY A 289 15.16 13.76 -16.99
C GLY A 289 13.89 14.32 -16.33
N TRP A 290 13.35 13.60 -15.35
CA TRP A 290 12.11 13.97 -14.65
C TRP A 290 12.20 13.70 -13.16
N MET A 291 11.39 14.41 -12.37
CA MET A 291 11.34 14.29 -10.92
C MET A 291 9.90 14.08 -10.48
N SER A 292 9.68 13.13 -9.59
CA SER A 292 8.45 13.00 -8.83
C SER A 292 8.70 13.35 -7.36
N TYR A 293 7.68 13.91 -6.73
CA TYR A 293 7.72 14.15 -5.30
C TYR A 293 6.36 13.95 -4.65
N ARG A 294 6.42 13.50 -3.40
CA ARG A 294 5.26 13.37 -2.53
C ARG A 294 5.55 14.07 -1.21
N ILE A 295 4.62 14.91 -0.78
CA ILE A 295 4.63 15.57 0.52
C ILE A 295 3.42 15.04 1.29
N ASN A 296 3.65 14.50 2.48
CA ASN A 296 2.57 14.12 3.37
C ASN A 296 2.69 14.93 4.66
N ALA A 297 1.56 15.30 5.23
CA ALA A 297 1.48 15.94 6.53
C ALA A 297 0.23 15.45 7.26
N GLY A 298 0.33 15.31 8.56
CA GLY A 298 -0.81 14.86 9.34
C GLY A 298 -0.72 15.26 10.80
N LYS A 299 -1.89 15.20 11.45
CA LYS A 299 -2.01 15.49 12.87
C LYS A 299 -3.12 14.67 13.49
N VAL A 300 -2.83 14.11 14.65
CA VAL A 300 -3.77 13.45 15.54
C VAL A 300 -4.07 14.39 16.71
N PHE A 301 -5.34 14.66 16.94
CA PHE A 301 -5.85 15.39 18.09
C PHE A 301 -6.51 14.40 19.03
N GLY A 302 -6.15 14.44 20.28
CA GLY A 302 -6.58 13.50 21.31
C GLY A 302 -5.43 12.71 21.88
N THR A 303 -5.71 11.95 22.92
CA THR A 303 -4.74 11.05 23.59
C THR A 303 -5.03 9.64 23.13
N VAL A 304 -4.07 9.03 22.46
CA VAL A 304 -4.26 7.75 21.76
C VAL A 304 -3.08 6.81 22.02
N PRO A 305 -3.30 5.49 21.99
CA PRO A 305 -2.22 4.52 22.00
C PRO A 305 -1.40 4.60 20.70
N PHE A 306 -0.18 4.08 20.76
CA PHE A 306 0.82 4.09 19.69
C PHE A 306 0.28 3.72 18.31
N LEU A 307 -0.50 2.64 18.21
CA LEU A 307 -1.01 2.15 16.92
C LEU A 307 -2.06 3.07 16.27
N LEU A 308 -2.64 4.02 17.01
CA LEU A 308 -3.57 5.02 16.48
C LEU A 308 -2.87 6.32 16.09
N MET A 309 -1.62 6.53 16.50
CA MET A 309 -0.79 7.62 16.00
C MET A 309 -0.41 7.39 14.53
N GLU A 310 0.36 8.29 13.96
CA GLU A 310 0.99 8.04 12.67
C GLU A 310 2.27 7.24 12.86
N VAL A 311 2.18 5.94 12.58
CA VAL A 311 3.34 5.05 12.54
C VAL A 311 3.97 5.17 11.16
N HIS A 312 5.22 5.66 11.11
CA HIS A 312 5.89 5.88 9.83
C HIS A 312 6.27 4.54 9.17
N PRO A 313 5.95 4.36 7.87
CA PRO A 313 6.11 3.08 7.21
C PRO A 313 7.58 2.76 6.96
N GLY A 314 8.10 1.74 7.64
CA GLY A 314 9.43 1.18 7.47
C GLY A 314 9.44 -0.04 6.55
N ASN A 315 10.63 -0.45 6.11
CA ASN A 315 10.85 -1.56 5.20
C ASN A 315 11.89 -2.54 5.74
N GLU A 316 11.46 -3.73 6.08
CA GLU A 316 12.34 -4.83 6.52
C GLU A 316 12.58 -5.87 5.40
N GLY A 317 11.96 -5.66 4.22
CA GLY A 317 12.13 -6.50 3.05
C GLY A 317 13.39 -6.19 2.25
N TYR A 318 13.65 -6.99 1.22
CA TYR A 318 14.71 -6.75 0.22
C TYR A 318 14.22 -5.90 -0.95
N PHE A 319 12.93 -5.66 -1.05
CA PHE A 319 12.33 -4.95 -2.18
C PHE A 319 12.26 -3.45 -1.93
N VAL A 320 12.39 -2.69 -3.02
CA VAL A 320 12.23 -1.24 -3.01
C VAL A 320 10.78 -0.89 -2.71
N GLY A 321 10.54 -0.13 -1.65
CA GLY A 321 9.26 0.52 -1.40
C GLY A 321 9.32 1.99 -1.81
N ARG A 322 8.47 2.40 -2.74
CA ARG A 322 8.45 3.80 -3.23
C ARG A 322 7.88 4.74 -2.17
N ASP A 323 6.81 4.35 -1.53
CA ASP A 323 6.05 5.19 -0.59
C ASP A 323 6.40 4.95 0.88
N ILE A 324 7.42 4.13 1.14
CA ILE A 324 7.91 3.77 2.47
C ILE A 324 9.40 4.10 2.61
N PHE A 325 9.89 4.15 3.85
CA PHE A 325 11.31 4.37 4.15
C PHE A 325 12.07 3.05 4.08
N ASN A 326 13.01 2.95 3.14
CA ASN A 326 13.68 1.68 2.82
C ASN A 326 14.74 1.23 3.86
N MET A 327 15.21 2.14 4.72
CA MET A 327 16.20 1.84 5.78
C MET A 327 15.64 2.02 7.20
N MET A 328 14.38 2.41 7.33
CA MET A 328 13.65 2.46 8.59
C MET A 328 13.12 1.07 8.92
N THR A 329 13.23 0.64 10.17
CA THR A 329 12.57 -0.58 10.63
C THR A 329 11.09 -0.31 10.90
N ARG A 330 10.26 -1.34 10.86
CA ARG A 330 8.83 -1.19 11.15
C ARG A 330 8.63 -0.83 12.61
N TYR A 331 7.65 0.07 12.86
CA TYR A 331 7.33 0.59 14.19
C TYR A 331 8.47 1.35 14.88
N GLU A 332 9.51 1.73 14.16
CA GLU A 332 10.64 2.48 14.73
C GLU A 332 10.26 3.90 15.12
N PHE A 333 9.43 4.53 14.29
CA PHE A 333 9.03 5.92 14.51
C PHE A 333 7.51 6.09 14.45
N ALA A 334 6.98 6.89 15.39
CA ALA A 334 5.61 7.35 15.39
C ALA A 334 5.52 8.81 15.83
N SER A 335 4.47 9.49 15.38
CA SER A 335 4.23 10.90 15.66
C SER A 335 2.73 11.18 15.78
N ASP A 336 2.34 12.17 16.56
CA ASP A 336 0.99 12.72 16.51
C ASP A 336 0.85 13.90 15.54
N THR A 337 1.98 14.54 15.21
CA THR A 337 2.05 15.58 14.17
C THR A 337 3.30 15.30 13.33
N TYR A 338 3.16 15.28 12.00
CA TYR A 338 4.29 15.00 11.12
C TYR A 338 4.21 15.70 9.78
N ALA A 339 5.37 15.78 9.14
CA ALA A 339 5.51 16.09 7.72
C ALA A 339 6.59 15.17 7.11
N SER A 340 6.34 14.65 5.92
CA SER A 340 7.30 13.83 5.17
C SER A 340 7.45 14.31 3.74
N LEU A 341 8.64 14.09 3.19
CA LEU A 341 9.01 14.39 1.82
C LEU A 341 9.65 13.15 1.20
N LEU A 342 9.12 12.70 0.08
CA LEU A 342 9.67 11.63 -0.75
C LEU A 342 9.96 12.24 -2.12
N LEU A 343 11.23 12.21 -2.53
CA LEU A 343 11.72 12.68 -3.82
C LEU A 343 12.28 11.51 -4.61
N GLU A 344 11.98 11.44 -5.89
CA GLU A 344 12.54 10.46 -6.81
C GLU A 344 12.89 11.20 -8.11
N HIS A 345 14.17 11.19 -8.49
CA HIS A 345 14.67 11.82 -9.70
C HIS A 345 15.24 10.80 -10.66
N HIS A 346 14.66 10.74 -11.85
CA HIS A 346 15.06 9.85 -12.93
C HIS A 346 15.90 10.62 -13.93
N PHE A 347 17.18 10.27 -14.04
CA PHE A 347 18.12 10.88 -14.99
C PHE A 347 18.02 10.29 -16.39
N ASP A 348 17.12 9.30 -16.57
CA ASP A 348 16.99 8.54 -17.79
C ASP A 348 18.36 7.97 -18.24
N GLY A 349 18.71 8.16 -19.51
CA GLY A 349 20.00 7.74 -20.06
C GLY A 349 21.14 8.77 -19.92
N LEU A 350 20.97 9.85 -19.16
CA LEU A 350 21.92 10.98 -19.11
C LEU A 350 23.36 10.54 -18.83
N PHE A 351 23.58 9.65 -17.88
CA PHE A 351 24.88 9.13 -17.49
C PHE A 351 25.24 7.84 -18.22
N LEU A 352 24.36 6.84 -18.17
CA LEU A 352 24.67 5.48 -18.61
C LEU A 352 24.71 5.32 -20.13
N ASN A 353 23.97 6.13 -20.89
CA ASN A 353 24.04 6.12 -22.36
C ASN A 353 25.34 6.68 -22.93
N ARG A 354 26.18 7.33 -22.12
CA ARG A 354 27.53 7.79 -22.51
C ARG A 354 28.54 6.64 -22.54
N ILE A 355 28.24 5.54 -21.86
CA ILE A 355 29.11 4.35 -21.82
C ILE A 355 28.63 3.38 -22.91
N PRO A 356 29.47 3.08 -23.96
CA PRO A 356 29.02 2.33 -25.14
C PRO A 356 28.37 0.97 -24.84
N LEU A 357 28.90 0.24 -23.84
CA LEU A 357 28.35 -1.05 -23.43
C LEU A 357 26.99 -0.91 -22.75
N LEU A 358 26.85 0.04 -21.81
CA LEU A 358 25.62 0.26 -21.03
C LEU A 358 24.52 0.88 -21.89
N ARG A 359 24.87 1.68 -22.90
CA ARG A 359 23.94 2.22 -23.89
C ARG A 359 23.15 1.13 -24.61
N LYS A 360 23.78 0.01 -24.94
CA LYS A 360 23.11 -1.14 -25.59
C LYS A 360 22.08 -1.80 -24.67
N LEU A 361 22.32 -1.79 -23.36
CA LEU A 361 21.45 -2.35 -22.33
C LEU A 361 20.28 -1.43 -21.97
N LYS A 362 20.32 -0.16 -22.43
CA LYS A 362 19.30 0.86 -22.15
C LYS A 362 19.03 1.08 -20.66
N PHE A 363 20.03 0.87 -19.83
CA PHE A 363 19.92 1.13 -18.39
C PHE A 363 19.72 2.63 -18.14
N ARG A 364 18.89 2.93 -17.13
CA ARG A 364 18.61 4.29 -16.68
C ARG A 364 19.03 4.44 -15.23
N SER A 365 19.46 5.63 -14.86
CA SER A 365 19.84 5.93 -13.48
C SER A 365 18.78 6.79 -12.80
N TYR A 366 18.59 6.57 -11.52
CA TYR A 366 17.73 7.39 -10.68
C TYR A 366 18.35 7.59 -9.29
N ALA A 367 17.83 8.57 -8.56
CA ALA A 367 18.20 8.83 -7.19
C ALA A 367 16.94 9.16 -6.37
N THR A 368 16.93 8.78 -5.10
CA THR A 368 15.83 9.12 -4.20
C THR A 368 16.35 9.84 -2.95
N PHE A 369 15.51 10.69 -2.40
CA PHE A 369 15.70 11.27 -1.09
C PHE A 369 14.38 11.23 -0.33
N LYS A 370 14.40 10.68 0.88
CA LYS A 370 13.22 10.59 1.72
C LYS A 370 13.51 11.14 3.11
N ALA A 371 12.59 11.94 3.62
CA ALA A 371 12.72 12.52 4.95
C ALA A 371 11.36 12.55 5.67
N VAL A 372 11.38 12.39 6.98
CA VAL A 372 10.22 12.62 7.84
C VAL A 372 10.65 13.31 9.13
N MET A 373 9.86 14.28 9.54
CA MET A 373 9.97 14.97 10.81
C MET A 373 8.61 14.94 11.50
N GLY A 374 8.60 14.77 12.82
CA GLY A 374 7.37 14.72 13.57
C GLY A 374 7.56 15.09 15.02
N THR A 375 6.46 15.29 15.71
CA THR A 375 6.41 15.60 17.15
C THR A 375 5.41 14.68 17.84
N ILE A 376 5.48 14.64 19.15
CA ILE A 376 4.52 13.95 20.00
C ILE A 376 4.21 14.83 21.21
N THR A 377 2.94 15.03 21.50
CA THR A 377 2.47 15.82 22.66
C THR A 377 2.81 15.12 23.98
N ASN A 378 2.90 15.88 25.06
CA ASN A 378 3.16 15.28 26.38
C ASN A 378 2.07 14.30 26.80
N ALA A 379 0.80 14.59 26.49
CA ALA A 379 -0.31 13.67 26.77
C ALA A 379 -0.14 12.33 26.08
N ASN A 380 0.27 12.30 24.80
CA ASN A 380 0.55 11.08 24.07
C ASN A 380 1.84 10.38 24.54
N ARG A 381 2.85 11.15 24.98
CA ARG A 381 4.05 10.58 25.60
C ARG A 381 3.72 9.84 26.90
N ASP A 382 2.90 10.44 27.75
CA ASP A 382 2.48 9.85 29.03
C ASP A 382 1.59 8.61 28.81
N ALA A 383 0.62 8.70 27.91
CA ALA A 383 -0.28 7.59 27.58
C ALA A 383 0.44 6.37 26.98
N ASN A 384 1.60 6.59 26.36
CA ASN A 384 2.44 5.53 25.79
C ASN A 384 3.69 5.25 26.66
N SER A 385 3.71 5.70 27.90
CA SER A 385 4.77 5.48 28.91
C SER A 385 6.18 5.91 28.47
N LEU A 386 6.31 6.79 27.46
CA LEU A 386 7.61 7.25 26.95
C LEU A 386 8.37 8.10 27.95
N ASN A 387 7.67 8.84 28.82
CA ASN A 387 8.28 9.65 29.88
C ASN A 387 8.71 8.81 31.09
N ALA A 388 8.10 7.64 31.29
CA ALA A 388 8.44 6.70 32.35
C ALA A 388 9.57 5.74 31.98
N PHE A 389 9.99 5.72 30.71
CA PHE A 389 11.04 4.83 30.24
C PHE A 389 12.39 5.14 30.88
N VAL A 390 12.97 4.15 31.55
CA VAL A 390 14.32 4.21 32.10
C VAL A 390 15.19 3.24 31.32
N PRO A 391 16.25 3.72 30.63
CA PRO A 391 17.15 2.84 29.89
C PRO A 391 17.85 1.85 30.85
N THR A 392 17.95 0.59 30.45
CA THR A 392 18.73 -0.45 31.07
C THR A 392 19.85 -0.89 30.14
N GLU A 393 20.81 -1.72 30.66
CA GLU A 393 21.88 -2.27 29.80
C GLU A 393 21.32 -3.10 28.62
N GLU A 394 20.22 -3.82 28.86
CA GLU A 394 19.57 -4.65 27.83
C GLU A 394 18.58 -3.89 26.95
N ASN A 395 17.94 -2.85 27.50
CA ASN A 395 16.94 -2.06 26.79
C ASN A 395 17.25 -0.57 26.89
N THR A 396 17.93 -0.05 25.87
CA THR A 396 18.40 1.33 25.81
C THR A 396 17.40 2.29 25.15
N TYR A 397 16.27 1.78 24.62
CA TYR A 397 15.29 2.57 23.86
C TYR A 397 13.85 2.20 24.23
N PRO A 398 12.94 3.20 24.24
CA PRO A 398 11.51 2.94 24.28
C PRO A 398 11.08 2.15 23.03
N GLY A 399 9.93 1.51 23.07
CA GLY A 399 9.42 0.67 21.97
C GLY A 399 9.36 1.36 20.60
N PHE A 400 9.27 2.70 20.59
CA PHE A 400 9.37 3.54 19.38
C PHE A 400 9.97 4.91 19.71
N ARG A 401 10.39 5.65 18.67
CA ARG A 401 10.88 7.03 18.78
C ARG A 401 9.99 7.99 17.99
N THR A 402 10.22 9.28 18.20
CA THR A 402 9.63 10.36 17.37
C THR A 402 10.77 11.17 16.75
N PRO A 403 10.76 11.42 15.43
CA PRO A 403 11.83 12.15 14.76
C PRO A 403 11.69 13.67 14.97
N SER A 404 11.79 14.13 16.23
CA SER A 404 11.53 15.53 16.64
C SER A 404 12.77 16.39 16.74
N ALA A 405 13.89 15.84 17.21
CA ALA A 405 15.14 16.60 17.37
C ALA A 405 15.82 16.90 16.03
N ARG A 406 15.70 15.97 15.09
CA ARG A 406 16.19 16.03 13.70
C ARG A 406 15.29 15.18 12.82
N PRO A 407 15.15 15.48 11.52
CA PRO A 407 14.39 14.61 10.63
C PRO A 407 15.09 13.24 10.48
N TYR A 408 14.30 12.18 10.36
CA TYR A 408 14.80 10.94 9.77
C TYR A 408 15.04 11.18 8.28
N MET A 409 16.18 10.72 7.77
CA MET A 409 16.55 10.92 6.38
C MET A 409 17.24 9.67 5.81
N GLU A 410 16.93 9.38 4.55
CA GLU A 410 17.63 8.41 3.73
C GLU A 410 17.77 8.90 2.30
N ALA A 411 18.81 8.44 1.61
CA ALA A 411 19.05 8.74 0.21
C ALA A 411 19.48 7.47 -0.52
N SER A 412 19.15 7.39 -1.81
CA SER A 412 19.57 6.26 -2.64
C SER A 412 20.04 6.68 -4.01
N VAL A 413 20.80 5.80 -4.65
CA VAL A 413 21.05 5.82 -6.08
C VAL A 413 20.77 4.45 -6.66
N GLY A 414 20.19 4.40 -7.84
CA GLY A 414 19.75 3.15 -8.43
C GLY A 414 19.90 3.11 -9.95
N ILE A 415 19.79 1.90 -10.45
CA ILE A 415 19.72 1.57 -11.87
C ILE A 415 18.39 0.89 -12.11
N GLU A 416 17.68 1.36 -13.11
CA GLU A 416 16.39 0.83 -13.54
C GLU A 416 16.43 0.38 -15.00
N ASN A 417 15.32 -0.17 -15.49
CA ASN A 417 15.20 -0.74 -16.83
C ASN A 417 16.12 -1.95 -17.07
N ILE A 418 16.52 -2.64 -16.01
CA ILE A 418 17.23 -3.91 -16.11
C ILE A 418 16.23 -4.95 -16.61
N LEU A 419 16.54 -5.57 -17.76
CA LEU A 419 15.60 -6.48 -18.45
C LEU A 419 14.20 -5.87 -18.67
N LYS A 420 14.11 -4.53 -18.76
CA LYS A 420 12.88 -3.72 -18.94
C LYS A 420 11.92 -3.64 -17.73
N VAL A 421 12.17 -4.38 -16.67
CA VAL A 421 11.24 -4.48 -15.54
C VAL A 421 11.92 -4.40 -14.17
N LEU A 422 13.22 -4.63 -14.08
CA LEU A 422 13.90 -4.68 -12.79
C LEU A 422 14.64 -3.38 -12.49
N GLN A 423 14.73 -3.09 -11.20
CA GLN A 423 15.53 -2.01 -10.64
C GLN A 423 16.33 -2.50 -9.43
N ILE A 424 17.50 -1.90 -9.23
CA ILE A 424 18.36 -2.14 -8.06
C ILE A 424 18.82 -0.78 -7.55
N GLU A 425 18.73 -0.58 -6.24
CA GLU A 425 19.22 0.64 -5.60
C GLU A 425 20.12 0.36 -4.40
N ALA A 426 21.08 1.23 -4.22
CA ALA A 426 21.90 1.34 -3.01
C ALA A 426 21.33 2.47 -2.16
N VAL A 427 20.97 2.18 -0.93
CA VAL A 427 20.29 3.10 0.00
C VAL A 427 21.16 3.36 1.21
N TRP A 428 21.29 4.62 1.60
CA TRP A 428 21.98 5.06 2.81
C TRP A 428 21.00 5.72 3.78
N ARG A 429 21.03 5.28 5.03
CA ARG A 429 20.40 5.96 6.13
C ARG A 429 21.33 7.06 6.62
N LEU A 430 20.83 8.30 6.71
CA LEU A 430 21.63 9.50 7.00
C LEU A 430 21.48 9.99 8.45
N SER A 431 20.44 9.53 9.17
CA SER A 431 20.17 9.98 10.54
C SER A 431 19.71 8.84 11.44
N TYR A 432 19.71 9.06 12.77
CA TYR A 432 19.31 8.05 13.79
C TYR A 432 20.06 6.72 13.64
N LEU A 433 21.36 6.79 13.36
CA LEU A 433 22.23 5.61 13.26
C LEU A 433 22.48 4.94 14.63
N ASP A 434 22.14 5.63 15.68
CA ASP A 434 22.20 5.20 17.08
C ASP A 434 20.98 4.34 17.50
N ASN A 435 19.97 4.17 16.64
CA ASN A 435 18.83 3.32 16.93
C ASN A 435 19.23 1.83 16.93
N PRO A 436 18.65 1.00 17.81
CA PRO A 436 18.79 -0.44 17.73
C PRO A 436 18.41 -0.95 16.34
N GLN A 437 19.17 -1.92 15.83
CA GLN A 437 18.94 -2.49 14.50
C GLN A 437 19.08 -1.50 13.31
N ALA A 438 19.48 -0.24 13.58
CA ALA A 438 19.71 0.73 12.50
C ALA A 438 20.85 0.25 11.60
N ARG A 439 20.58 0.18 10.32
CA ARG A 439 21.60 -0.13 9.30
C ARG A 439 21.91 1.12 8.52
N GLN A 440 23.17 1.42 8.34
CA GLN A 440 23.59 2.60 7.60
C GLN A 440 23.44 2.45 6.09
N PHE A 441 23.61 1.22 5.58
CA PHE A 441 23.62 0.92 4.15
C PHE A 441 22.83 -0.35 3.84
N GLY A 442 22.19 -0.39 2.67
CA GLY A 442 21.49 -1.55 2.17
C GLY A 442 21.35 -1.52 0.65
N ILE A 443 21.20 -2.70 0.06
CA ILE A 443 20.86 -2.86 -1.35
C ILE A 443 19.41 -3.37 -1.41
N ARG A 444 18.62 -2.78 -2.30
CA ARG A 444 17.23 -3.13 -2.55
C ARG A 444 17.04 -3.46 -4.04
N ALA A 445 16.20 -4.42 -4.33
CA ALA A 445 15.78 -4.74 -5.67
C ALA A 445 14.28 -4.43 -5.83
N GLY A 446 13.80 -4.26 -7.05
CA GLY A 446 12.39 -4.01 -7.29
C GLY A 446 11.98 -4.26 -8.73
N ALA A 447 10.68 -4.32 -8.96
CA ALA A 447 10.11 -4.29 -10.29
C ALA A 447 9.52 -2.89 -10.53
N ALA A 448 9.81 -2.31 -11.68
CA ALA A 448 9.26 -1.03 -12.10
C ALA A 448 8.87 -1.10 -13.57
N PHE A 449 7.64 -0.76 -13.87
CA PHE A 449 7.12 -0.67 -15.22
C PHE A 449 6.94 0.81 -15.54
N TYR A 450 7.71 1.30 -16.51
CA TYR A 450 7.57 2.64 -17.04
C TYR A 450 7.02 2.52 -18.47
N PHE A 451 5.81 3.00 -18.66
CA PHE A 451 5.12 3.01 -19.96
C PHE A 451 5.27 4.35 -20.64
#